data_2b705a57bf945c4682d48a257be7ce28
#
_entry.id   2b705a57bf945c4682d48a257be7ce28
#
_cell.length_a   1.000
_cell.length_b   1.000
_cell.length_c   1.000
_cell.angle_alpha   90.00
_cell.angle_beta   90.00
_cell.angle_gamma   90.00
#
_symmetry.space_group_name_H-M   'P 1'
#
loop_
_entity.id
_entity.type
_entity.pdbx_description
1 polymer ?
#
loop_
_entity_poly.entity_id
_entity_poly.type
_entity_poly.pdbx_seq_one_letter_code
_entity_poly.pdbx_strand_id
1 'polypeptide(L)'
;MTTNDTEVAGWIQGRLPDAWFTGAAEVTADREEILVVGTLAAPEGVEGEPDGAEATAAAKGRISRFREDTRDDRIHIAREAEHRFGRKIAWGAECGPVRSVFTNLAVPVMTRLRQPERLVLDTLVEAGVARSRAEALAWCVRLVGENADDWLGRLREAMTEVQRVREEGPGAV
;
A
#
# COMPACT_ATOMS: atom_id res chain seq x y z
N MET A 1 -8.55 10.52 5.56
CA MET A 1 -8.85 9.26 6.30
C MET A 1 -10.24 9.39 6.86
N THR A 2 -11.10 8.41 6.63
CA THR A 2 -12.41 8.36 7.27
C THR A 2 -12.25 8.03 8.76
N THR A 3 -13.26 8.29 9.60
CA THR A 3 -13.25 7.91 11.05
C THR A 3 -12.90 6.44 11.24
N ASN A 4 -13.37 5.58 10.34
CA ASN A 4 -13.05 4.15 10.32
C ASN A 4 -11.56 3.85 10.03
N ASP A 5 -10.91 4.62 9.16
CA ASP A 5 -9.48 4.40 8.84
C ASP A 5 -8.57 4.81 10.01
N THR A 6 -8.96 5.82 10.79
CA THR A 6 -8.25 6.22 12.01
C THR A 6 -8.38 5.13 13.10
N GLU A 7 -9.56 4.52 13.24
CA GLU A 7 -9.75 3.40 14.17
C GLU A 7 -8.91 2.18 13.76
N VAL A 8 -8.89 1.85 12.46
CA VAL A 8 -8.07 0.77 11.91
C VAL A 8 -6.59 1.01 12.22
N ALA A 9 -6.07 2.20 11.90
CA ALA A 9 -4.67 2.55 12.14
C ALA A 9 -4.31 2.46 13.63
N GLY A 10 -5.16 3.01 14.51
CA GLY A 10 -4.96 2.95 15.96
C GLY A 10 -4.96 1.52 16.50
N TRP A 11 -5.90 0.68 16.05
CA TRP A 11 -5.95 -0.72 16.47
C TRP A 11 -4.71 -1.50 16.00
N ILE A 12 -4.30 -1.33 14.75
CA ILE A 12 -3.10 -1.97 14.20
C ILE A 12 -1.88 -1.55 15.02
N GLN A 13 -1.68 -0.26 15.27
CA GLN A 13 -0.53 0.22 16.07
C GLN A 13 -0.50 -0.40 17.47
N GLY A 14 -1.65 -0.49 18.14
CA GLY A 14 -1.75 -1.10 19.47
C GLY A 14 -1.58 -2.62 19.49
N ARG A 15 -1.70 -3.27 18.33
CA ARG A 15 -1.61 -4.75 18.20
C ARG A 15 -0.25 -5.23 17.72
N LEU A 16 0.55 -4.34 17.11
CA LEU A 16 1.89 -4.67 16.64
C LEU A 16 2.85 -4.86 17.82
N PRO A 17 3.72 -5.88 17.83
CA PRO A 17 4.80 -5.99 18.79
C PRO A 17 5.80 -4.83 18.66
N ASP A 18 6.15 -4.20 19.76
CA ASP A 18 7.06 -3.03 19.83
C ASP A 18 8.44 -3.31 19.22
N ALA A 19 8.88 -4.57 19.24
CA ALA A 19 10.17 -4.99 18.72
C ALA A 19 10.25 -5.10 17.20
N TRP A 20 9.13 -4.97 16.47
CA TRP A 20 9.16 -5.21 15.03
C TRP A 20 9.74 -4.04 14.25
N PHE A 21 9.37 -2.82 14.60
CA PHE A 21 9.65 -1.62 13.81
C PHE A 21 10.34 -0.55 14.65
N THR A 22 11.08 0.31 13.98
CA THR A 22 11.80 1.43 14.63
C THR A 22 10.88 2.60 15.00
N GLY A 23 9.64 2.57 14.55
CA GLY A 23 8.63 3.60 14.81
C GLY A 23 7.23 3.12 14.42
N ALA A 24 6.28 4.03 14.36
CA ALA A 24 4.92 3.73 13.96
C ALA A 24 4.89 3.18 12.52
N ALA A 25 4.11 2.11 12.31
CA ALA A 25 3.91 1.57 10.98
C ALA A 25 3.00 2.50 10.14
N GLU A 26 3.29 2.61 8.85
CA GLU A 26 2.39 3.20 7.88
C GLU A 26 1.20 2.27 7.68
N VAL A 27 -0.01 2.77 7.87
CA VAL A 27 -1.25 2.01 7.69
C VAL A 27 -2.10 2.72 6.65
N THR A 28 -2.30 2.06 5.52
CA THR A 28 -3.20 2.52 4.45
C THR A 28 -4.37 1.56 4.33
N ALA A 29 -5.58 2.07 4.29
CA ALA A 29 -6.77 1.23 4.17
C ALA A 29 -7.66 1.70 3.01
N ASP A 30 -8.20 0.76 2.24
CA ASP A 30 -9.23 0.98 1.26
C ASP A 30 -10.46 0.09 1.58
N ARG A 31 -11.31 -0.18 0.58
CA ARG A 31 -12.53 -0.98 0.78
C ARG A 31 -12.25 -2.47 0.95
N GLU A 32 -11.16 -2.96 0.38
CA GLU A 32 -10.83 -4.37 0.25
C GLU A 32 -9.70 -4.80 1.18
N GLU A 33 -8.69 -3.93 1.38
CA GLU A 33 -7.52 -4.30 2.17
C GLU A 33 -7.03 -3.19 3.11
N ILE A 34 -6.26 -3.61 4.09
CA ILE A 34 -5.45 -2.79 4.98
C ILE A 34 -4.00 -3.14 4.73
N LEU A 35 -3.21 -2.21 4.22
CA LEU A 35 -1.77 -2.39 4.02
C LEU A 35 -1.02 -1.81 5.23
N VAL A 36 -0.16 -2.63 5.82
CA VAL A 36 0.70 -2.26 6.96
C VAL A 36 2.16 -2.37 6.53
N VAL A 37 2.88 -1.27 6.56
CA VAL A 37 4.30 -1.21 6.22
C VAL A 37 5.06 -0.60 7.38
N GLY A 38 6.03 -1.32 7.93
CA GLY A 38 6.86 -0.83 9.01
C GLY A 38 8.33 -0.72 8.63
N THR A 39 9.03 0.23 9.26
CA THR A 39 10.46 0.45 9.04
C THR A 39 11.28 -0.43 9.97
N LEU A 40 12.14 -1.25 9.41
CA LEU A 40 13.07 -2.11 10.13
C LEU A 40 14.37 -1.37 10.45
N ALA A 41 14.97 -1.70 11.59
CA ALA A 41 16.33 -1.28 11.88
C ALA A 41 17.31 -1.81 10.80
N ALA A 42 18.19 -0.94 10.35
CA ALA A 42 19.25 -1.31 9.42
C ALA A 42 20.12 -2.44 10.00
N PRO A 43 20.64 -3.35 9.18
CA PRO A 43 21.61 -4.34 9.62
C PRO A 43 22.89 -3.67 10.13
N GLU A 44 23.44 -4.18 11.23
CA GLU A 44 24.74 -3.72 11.75
C GLU A 44 25.88 -4.23 10.85
N GLY A 45 26.98 -3.47 10.79
CA GLY A 45 28.21 -3.88 10.10
C GLY A 45 28.15 -3.79 8.57
N VAL A 46 27.20 -3.04 8.01
CA VAL A 46 27.16 -2.71 6.57
C VAL A 46 27.88 -1.38 6.39
N GLU A 47 29.05 -1.43 5.75
CA GLU A 47 29.86 -0.26 5.42
C GLU A 47 29.60 0.14 3.97
N GLY A 48 29.50 1.43 3.66
CA GLY A 48 29.34 1.93 2.30
C GLY A 48 28.27 3.01 2.15
N GLU A 49 27.98 3.35 0.89
CA GLU A 49 26.91 4.31 0.57
C GLU A 49 25.54 3.76 0.97
N PRO A 50 24.66 4.57 1.59
CA PRO A 50 23.34 4.15 2.05
C PRO A 50 22.48 3.47 0.96
N ASP A 51 22.65 3.86 -0.30
CA ASP A 51 21.94 3.33 -1.46
C ASP A 51 22.81 2.38 -2.31
N GLY A 52 23.97 1.99 -1.81
CA GLY A 52 24.92 1.11 -2.50
C GLY A 52 24.38 -0.33 -2.65
N ALA A 53 25.03 -1.10 -3.51
CA ALA A 53 24.66 -2.48 -3.78
C ALA A 53 24.70 -3.35 -2.51
N GLU A 54 25.68 -3.15 -1.64
CA GLU A 54 25.84 -3.87 -0.37
C GLU A 54 24.69 -3.54 0.59
N ALA A 55 24.40 -2.25 0.82
CA ALA A 55 23.30 -1.79 1.65
C ALA A 55 21.94 -2.34 1.14
N THR A 56 21.74 -2.30 -0.19
CA THR A 56 20.55 -2.86 -0.83
C THR A 56 20.42 -4.36 -0.60
N ALA A 57 21.52 -5.12 -0.72
CA ALA A 57 21.51 -6.57 -0.50
C ALA A 57 21.25 -6.92 0.98
N ALA A 58 21.88 -6.20 1.90
CA ALA A 58 21.69 -6.36 3.34
C ALA A 58 20.25 -6.01 3.75
N ALA A 59 19.68 -4.94 3.22
CA ALA A 59 18.29 -4.54 3.44
C ALA A 59 17.30 -5.61 2.95
N LYS A 60 17.51 -6.18 1.77
CA LYS A 60 16.70 -7.30 1.25
C LYS A 60 16.77 -8.52 2.17
N GLY A 61 17.98 -8.87 2.63
CA GLY A 61 18.19 -9.97 3.58
C GLY A 61 17.47 -9.71 4.91
N ARG A 62 17.54 -8.48 5.44
CA ARG A 62 16.84 -8.08 6.67
C ARG A 62 15.33 -8.19 6.54
N ILE A 63 14.77 -7.75 5.43
CA ILE A 63 13.34 -7.86 5.13
C ILE A 63 12.92 -9.32 4.99
N SER A 64 13.72 -10.16 4.30
CA SER A 64 13.42 -11.59 4.16
C SER A 64 13.36 -12.28 5.52
N ARG A 65 14.37 -12.06 6.37
CA ARG A 65 14.41 -12.58 7.73
C ARG A 65 13.18 -12.12 8.55
N PHE A 66 12.85 -10.85 8.54
CA PHE A 66 11.65 -10.34 9.22
C PHE A 66 10.38 -11.05 8.73
N ARG A 67 10.25 -11.21 7.41
CA ARG A 67 9.10 -11.91 6.81
C ARG A 67 8.99 -13.36 7.27
N GLU A 68 10.09 -14.05 7.44
CA GLU A 68 10.14 -15.44 7.90
C GLU A 68 9.86 -15.53 9.40
N ASP A 69 10.60 -14.79 10.21
CA ASP A 69 10.54 -14.85 11.67
C ASP A 69 9.17 -14.46 12.24
N THR A 70 8.48 -13.50 11.58
CA THR A 70 7.19 -12.95 12.07
C THR A 70 5.97 -13.55 11.39
N ARG A 71 6.14 -14.60 10.58
CA ARG A 71 5.07 -15.13 9.72
C ARG A 71 3.82 -15.49 10.50
N ASP A 72 3.96 -16.24 11.58
CA ASP A 72 2.83 -16.78 12.33
C ASP A 72 2.12 -15.70 13.13
N ASP A 73 2.85 -14.78 13.73
CA ASP A 73 2.28 -13.61 14.43
C ASP A 73 1.51 -12.71 13.47
N ARG A 74 2.06 -12.44 12.26
CA ARG A 74 1.38 -11.66 11.24
C ARG A 74 0.08 -12.32 10.77
N ILE A 75 0.07 -13.66 10.64
CA ILE A 75 -1.15 -14.40 10.31
C ILE A 75 -2.18 -14.27 11.42
N HIS A 76 -1.75 -14.33 12.68
CA HIS A 76 -2.64 -14.20 13.83
C HIS A 76 -3.28 -12.79 13.88
N ILE A 77 -2.46 -11.74 13.80
CA ILE A 77 -2.93 -10.36 13.76
C ILE A 77 -3.86 -10.11 12.56
N ALA A 78 -3.52 -10.66 11.39
CA ALA A 78 -4.35 -10.51 10.19
C ALA A 78 -5.74 -11.14 10.38
N ARG A 79 -5.85 -12.32 10.98
CA ARG A 79 -7.14 -12.97 11.26
C ARG A 79 -8.01 -12.16 12.22
N GLU A 80 -7.41 -11.60 13.27
CA GLU A 80 -8.13 -10.74 14.22
C GLU A 80 -8.65 -9.47 13.53
N ALA A 81 -7.79 -8.81 12.72
CA ALA A 81 -8.16 -7.61 11.99
C ALA A 81 -9.22 -7.89 10.91
N GLU A 82 -9.10 -8.99 10.16
CA GLU A 82 -10.09 -9.42 9.18
C GLU A 82 -11.46 -9.66 9.84
N HIS A 83 -11.47 -10.30 11.01
CA HIS A 83 -12.70 -10.52 11.77
C HIS A 83 -13.33 -9.19 12.25
N ARG A 84 -12.50 -8.24 12.69
CA ARG A 84 -12.96 -6.97 13.23
C ARG A 84 -13.41 -5.99 12.16
N PHE A 85 -12.65 -5.86 11.07
CA PHE A 85 -12.82 -4.80 10.07
C PHE A 85 -13.39 -5.30 8.74
N GLY A 86 -13.49 -6.62 8.55
CA GLY A 86 -14.02 -7.22 7.31
C GLY A 86 -13.13 -7.00 6.07
N ARG A 87 -11.84 -6.65 6.27
CA ARG A 87 -10.88 -6.36 5.20
C ARG A 87 -9.63 -7.23 5.34
N LYS A 88 -9.02 -7.58 4.20
CA LYS A 88 -7.76 -8.32 4.19
C LYS A 88 -6.60 -7.47 4.69
N ILE A 89 -5.62 -8.12 5.34
CA ILE A 89 -4.38 -7.45 5.72
C ILE A 89 -3.26 -7.84 4.75
N ALA A 90 -2.65 -6.81 4.16
CA ALA A 90 -1.38 -6.92 3.45
C ALA A 90 -0.24 -6.38 4.33
N TRP A 91 0.91 -7.03 4.26
CA TRP A 91 2.08 -6.69 5.05
C TRP A 91 3.22 -6.27 4.16
N GLY A 92 3.98 -5.31 4.60
CA GLY A 92 5.22 -4.88 3.99
C GLY A 92 6.25 -4.45 5.03
N ALA A 93 7.47 -4.24 4.57
CA ALA A 93 8.53 -3.66 5.38
C ALA A 93 9.45 -2.78 4.52
N GLU A 94 10.05 -1.81 5.16
CA GLU A 94 11.11 -0.96 4.63
C GLU A 94 12.38 -1.17 5.43
N CYS A 95 13.52 -1.17 4.72
CA CYS A 95 14.82 -1.19 5.35
C CYS A 95 15.78 -0.41 4.44
N GLY A 96 16.31 0.73 4.91
CA GLY A 96 17.13 1.60 4.07
C GLY A 96 16.44 1.92 2.73
N PRO A 97 17.10 1.70 1.59
CA PRO A 97 16.54 2.03 0.27
C PRO A 97 15.49 1.03 -0.25
N VAL A 98 15.20 -0.05 0.49
CA VAL A 98 14.35 -1.14 0.01
C VAL A 98 13.01 -1.11 0.70
N ARG A 99 11.93 -1.02 -0.08
CA ARG A 99 10.55 -1.27 0.34
C ARG A 99 10.03 -2.54 -0.32
N SER A 100 9.40 -3.41 0.43
CA SER A 100 8.83 -4.67 -0.07
C SER A 100 7.47 -4.96 0.56
N VAL A 101 6.47 -5.17 -0.27
CA VAL A 101 5.14 -5.66 0.14
C VAL A 101 5.12 -7.18 -0.03
N PHE A 102 4.70 -7.92 1.01
CA PHE A 102 4.76 -9.38 1.04
C PHE A 102 3.53 -10.05 0.44
N THR A 103 2.41 -9.36 0.45
CA THR A 103 1.13 -9.85 -0.04
C THR A 103 0.51 -8.76 -0.92
N ASN A 104 0.20 -9.11 -2.16
CA ASN A 104 -0.48 -8.20 -3.08
C ASN A 104 -1.89 -8.74 -3.29
N LEU A 105 -2.89 -8.04 -2.79
CA LEU A 105 -4.28 -8.33 -3.10
C LEU A 105 -4.60 -7.77 -4.49
N ALA A 106 -5.07 -8.60 -5.39
CA ALA A 106 -5.59 -8.18 -6.67
C ALA A 106 -7.11 -8.33 -6.66
N VAL A 107 -7.81 -7.23 -6.84
CA VAL A 107 -9.27 -7.19 -6.87
C VAL A 107 -9.72 -6.87 -8.30
N PRO A 108 -10.69 -7.61 -8.87
CA PRO A 108 -11.16 -7.35 -10.21
C PRO A 108 -11.92 -6.03 -10.28
N VAL A 109 -11.52 -5.18 -11.22
CA VAL A 109 -12.26 -3.97 -11.57
C VAL A 109 -12.82 -4.13 -12.98
N MET A 110 -14.13 -4.09 -13.11
CA MET A 110 -14.80 -4.24 -14.39
C MET A 110 -15.12 -2.88 -15.01
N THR A 111 -14.72 -2.67 -16.26
CA THR A 111 -15.03 -1.47 -17.03
C THR A 111 -15.46 -1.78 -18.45
N ARG A 112 -16.16 -0.82 -19.07
CA ARG A 112 -16.54 -0.87 -20.49
C ARG A 112 -15.86 0.28 -21.21
N LEU A 113 -14.98 -0.07 -22.15
CA LEU A 113 -14.20 0.89 -22.95
C LEU A 113 -14.80 1.03 -24.34
N ARG A 114 -14.79 2.23 -24.89
CA ARG A 114 -15.13 2.52 -26.28
C ARG A 114 -13.95 2.17 -27.21
N GLN A 115 -14.17 2.26 -28.51
CA GLN A 115 -13.15 1.88 -29.49
C GLN A 115 -11.82 2.64 -29.32
N PRO A 116 -11.80 3.99 -29.13
CA PRO A 116 -10.53 4.71 -28.99
C PRO A 116 -9.68 4.20 -27.82
N GLU A 117 -10.31 3.97 -26.64
CA GLU A 117 -9.59 3.47 -25.47
C GLU A 117 -9.09 2.03 -25.67
N ARG A 118 -9.89 1.19 -26.38
CA ARG A 118 -9.45 -0.18 -26.71
C ARG A 118 -8.24 -0.19 -27.64
N LEU A 119 -8.20 0.70 -28.63
CA LEU A 119 -7.06 0.82 -29.55
C LEU A 119 -5.77 1.20 -28.80
N VAL A 120 -5.84 2.03 -27.78
CA VAL A 120 -4.66 2.34 -26.91
C VAL A 120 -4.15 1.05 -26.26
N LEU A 121 -5.06 0.24 -25.68
CA LEU A 121 -4.66 -1.02 -25.05
C LEU A 121 -4.09 -2.03 -26.06
N ASP A 122 -4.68 -2.12 -27.25
CA ASP A 122 -4.19 -2.98 -28.31
C ASP A 122 -2.79 -2.60 -28.76
N THR A 123 -2.53 -1.30 -28.94
CA THR A 123 -1.18 -0.78 -29.25
C THR A 123 -0.17 -1.16 -28.18
N LEU A 124 -0.52 -1.05 -26.88
CA LEU A 124 0.38 -1.42 -25.79
C LEU A 124 0.68 -2.93 -25.77
N VAL A 125 -0.29 -3.75 -26.13
CA VAL A 125 -0.10 -5.20 -26.24
C VAL A 125 0.76 -5.54 -27.46
N GLU A 126 0.48 -4.97 -28.62
CA GLU A 126 1.25 -5.17 -29.86
C GLU A 126 2.70 -4.68 -29.72
N ALA A 127 2.93 -3.60 -28.99
CA ALA A 127 4.27 -3.08 -28.67
C ALA A 127 5.02 -3.90 -27.61
N GLY A 128 4.41 -4.93 -27.02
CA GLY A 128 5.03 -5.76 -25.99
C GLY A 128 5.16 -5.11 -24.61
N VAL A 129 4.51 -3.97 -24.37
CA VAL A 129 4.46 -3.29 -23.06
C VAL A 129 3.60 -4.09 -22.06
N ALA A 130 2.57 -4.78 -22.56
CA ALA A 130 1.70 -5.62 -21.77
C ALA A 130 1.34 -6.91 -22.53
N ARG A 131 1.04 -7.99 -21.80
CA ARG A 131 0.68 -9.28 -22.38
C ARG A 131 -0.81 -9.42 -22.67
N SER A 132 -1.63 -8.50 -22.15
CA SER A 132 -3.08 -8.51 -22.31
C SER A 132 -3.66 -7.10 -22.12
N ARG A 133 -4.90 -6.89 -22.62
CA ARG A 133 -5.64 -5.63 -22.39
C ARG A 133 -5.83 -5.31 -20.91
N ALA A 134 -6.03 -6.31 -20.04
CA ALA A 134 -6.15 -6.11 -18.60
C ALA A 134 -4.84 -5.59 -17.99
N GLU A 135 -3.71 -6.17 -18.40
CA GLU A 135 -2.38 -5.73 -17.95
C GLU A 135 -2.05 -4.33 -18.51
N ALA A 136 -2.41 -4.05 -19.77
CA ALA A 136 -2.27 -2.72 -20.38
C ALA A 136 -3.06 -1.66 -19.60
N LEU A 137 -4.31 -1.97 -19.22
CA LEU A 137 -5.14 -1.07 -18.43
C LEU A 137 -4.53 -0.82 -17.05
N ALA A 138 -4.07 -1.87 -16.36
CA ALA A 138 -3.39 -1.73 -15.07
C ALA A 138 -2.09 -0.91 -15.19
N TRP A 139 -1.36 -1.06 -16.31
CA TRP A 139 -0.19 -0.23 -16.62
C TRP A 139 -0.56 1.25 -16.79
N CYS A 140 -1.63 1.56 -17.53
CA CYS A 140 -2.13 2.94 -17.68
C CYS A 140 -2.50 3.56 -16.32
N VAL A 141 -3.14 2.79 -15.43
CA VAL A 141 -3.50 3.28 -14.08
C VAL A 141 -2.25 3.58 -13.26
N ARG A 142 -1.23 2.73 -13.31
CA ARG A 142 0.06 3.01 -12.63
C ARG A 142 0.74 4.25 -13.18
N LEU A 143 0.79 4.38 -14.51
CA LEU A 143 1.37 5.55 -15.18
C LEU A 143 0.68 6.85 -14.74
N VAL A 144 -0.65 6.85 -14.62
CA VAL A 144 -1.40 8.00 -14.09
C VAL A 144 -1.03 8.25 -12.63
N GLY A 145 -0.92 7.21 -11.80
CA GLY A 145 -0.50 7.33 -10.40
C GLY A 145 0.87 8.00 -10.28
N GLU A 146 1.86 7.53 -11.05
CA GLU A 146 3.23 8.03 -11.03
C GLU A 146 3.37 9.49 -11.55
N ASN A 147 2.52 9.92 -12.47
CA ASN A 147 2.61 11.23 -13.12
C ASN A 147 1.59 12.25 -12.63
N ALA A 148 0.64 11.85 -11.81
CA ALA A 148 -0.44 12.71 -11.31
C ALA A 148 -0.52 12.73 -9.77
N ASP A 149 0.54 12.36 -9.08
CA ASP A 149 0.57 12.27 -7.61
C ASP A 149 0.14 13.56 -6.93
N ASP A 150 0.64 14.69 -7.38
CA ASP A 150 0.30 16.03 -6.87
C ASP A 150 -1.21 16.32 -7.05
N TRP A 151 -1.75 16.05 -8.23
CA TRP A 151 -3.16 16.27 -8.53
C TRP A 151 -4.06 15.29 -7.74
N LEU A 152 -3.69 14.03 -7.67
CA LEU A 152 -4.42 13.01 -6.90
C LEU A 152 -4.35 13.29 -5.40
N GLY A 153 -3.21 13.78 -4.89
CA GLY A 153 -3.04 14.23 -3.51
C GLY A 153 -4.03 15.35 -3.17
N ARG A 154 -4.05 16.43 -3.97
CA ARG A 154 -4.98 17.56 -3.82
C ARG A 154 -6.44 17.13 -3.92
N LEU A 155 -6.76 16.16 -4.77
CA LEU A 155 -8.11 15.62 -4.87
C LEU A 155 -8.53 14.89 -3.61
N ARG A 156 -7.64 14.08 -3.01
CA ARG A 156 -7.89 13.39 -1.73
C ARG A 156 -8.10 14.38 -0.58
N GLU A 157 -7.28 15.43 -0.51
CA GLU A 157 -7.42 16.51 0.48
C GLU A 157 -8.78 17.21 0.36
N ALA A 158 -9.16 17.58 -0.87
CA ALA A 158 -10.45 18.20 -1.12
C ALA A 158 -11.63 17.29 -0.75
N MET A 159 -11.53 15.99 -0.97
CA MET A 159 -12.55 15.02 -0.56
C MET A 159 -12.64 14.88 0.95
N THR A 160 -11.54 14.97 1.69
CA THR A 160 -11.54 14.97 3.16
C THR A 160 -12.33 16.18 3.70
N GLU A 161 -12.15 17.35 3.09
CA GLU A 161 -12.92 18.55 3.45
C GLU A 161 -14.42 18.39 3.15
N VAL A 162 -14.76 17.82 1.99
CA VAL A 162 -16.16 17.49 1.66
C VAL A 162 -16.76 16.54 2.68
N GLN A 163 -16.01 15.55 3.13
CA GLN A 163 -16.47 14.60 4.14
C GLN A 163 -16.75 15.32 5.47
N ARG A 164 -15.83 16.19 5.92
CA ARG A 164 -16.01 17.00 7.13
C ARG A 164 -17.28 17.84 7.08
N VAL A 165 -17.52 18.53 5.98
CA VAL A 165 -18.74 19.36 5.79
C VAL A 165 -20.01 18.50 5.81
N ARG A 166 -19.97 17.27 5.28
CA ARG A 166 -21.11 16.34 5.34
C ARG A 166 -21.41 15.86 6.75
N GLU A 167 -20.38 15.61 7.56
CA GLU A 167 -20.53 15.17 8.95
C GLU A 167 -21.04 16.31 9.87
N GLU A 168 -20.65 17.55 9.59
CA GLU A 168 -21.16 18.73 10.31
C GLU A 168 -22.65 18.98 10.04
N GLY A 169 -23.16 18.56 8.88
CA GLY A 169 -24.55 18.74 8.50
C GLY A 169 -24.94 20.21 8.27
N PRO A 170 -26.20 20.49 7.90
CA PRO A 170 -26.71 21.85 7.89
C PRO A 170 -26.76 22.35 9.33
N GLY A 171 -25.95 23.34 9.67
CA GLY A 171 -25.92 23.94 11.00
C GLY A 171 -27.34 24.21 11.51
N ALA A 172 -27.58 23.89 12.77
CA ALA A 172 -28.83 24.22 13.44
C ALA A 172 -29.00 25.75 13.41
N VAL A 173 -30.03 26.22 12.68
CA VAL A 173 -30.50 27.62 12.71
C VAL A 173 -31.19 27.88 14.03
#